data_09522019bbc8dad3d1bb9d6a3ca07e0d
#
_entry.id   09522019bbc8dad3d1bb9d6a3ca07e0d
#
_cell.length_a   1.000
_cell.length_b   1.000
_cell.length_c   1.000
_cell.angle_alpha   90.00
_cell.angle_beta   90.00
_cell.angle_gamma   90.00
#
_symmetry.space_group_name_H-M   'P 1'
#
loop_
_entity.id
_entity.type
_entity.pdbx_description
1 polymer ?
#
loop_
_entity_poly.entity_id
_entity_poly.type
_entity_poly.pdbx_seq_one_letter_code
_entity_poly.pdbx_strand_id
1 'polypeptide(L)'
;MHIHILGICGTFMGGLAVLARAAGHTVTGCDANVYPPMSTQLRDQQIELIEGYDADQIKLKPDLFVIGNVVSRGNPLMEAILDAHLPYLSGPQWLAQHLLHNRWVLAVAGTHGKTTTSSMLAWILEYAGLSPGFLIGGVPENFGLSARLGIIEAEQTLSPFFVIEADEYDTAFFDKRSKFVHYQPRTVVLNNLEYDHADIFPDLAAIERQFHHLIRIVPRNGLLVVNGQDTALQRVLNQGCWTPVEQFGVDDGWQITMEQNESLSVRFQGVSQGILHWELLGEHNCMNALAALAAARHAGVPAQLGIEALSRFKNVKRRMELRGVINDIHVYDDFAHHPTAIRTTLAGLRAKIGQARIIAVLEPRSNTMKLGVWQNDLAASLDQADRIFCYAHQIGWNIDSALASLDDKTEIHHDLTTMISAIAATAHPGDHILIMSNGSFSGLHDKLLDTLRT
;
A
#
# COMPACT_ATOMS: atom_id res chain seq x y z
N MET A 1 -15.22 12.25 -22.79
CA MET A 1 -14.88 10.91 -23.31
C MET A 1 -15.56 9.89 -22.43
N HIS A 2 -16.17 8.84 -23.01
CA HIS A 2 -16.68 7.69 -22.29
C HIS A 2 -15.59 6.61 -22.23
N ILE A 3 -15.18 6.21 -21.02
CA ILE A 3 -14.23 5.10 -20.80
C ILE A 3 -14.96 3.94 -20.13
N HIS A 4 -14.63 2.71 -20.54
CA HIS A 4 -15.11 1.49 -19.92
C HIS A 4 -13.94 0.70 -19.33
N ILE A 5 -13.99 0.45 -18.02
CA ILE A 5 -12.85 -0.10 -17.25
C ILE A 5 -13.10 -1.58 -16.93
N LEU A 6 -12.20 -2.46 -17.39
CA LEU A 6 -12.21 -3.89 -17.07
C LEU A 6 -11.36 -4.13 -15.81
N GLY A 7 -11.92 -4.84 -14.83
CA GLY A 7 -11.29 -5.05 -13.52
C GLY A 7 -11.42 -3.84 -12.59
N ILE A 8 -12.53 -3.11 -12.70
CA ILE A 8 -12.74 -1.80 -12.04
C ILE A 8 -12.76 -1.89 -10.51
N CYS A 9 -13.09 -3.04 -9.91
CA CYS A 9 -13.16 -3.20 -8.46
C CYS A 9 -11.81 -3.42 -7.79
N GLY A 10 -10.71 -3.54 -8.55
CA GLY A 10 -9.36 -3.53 -8.00
C GLY A 10 -9.00 -2.15 -7.44
N THR A 11 -8.19 -2.10 -6.35
CA THR A 11 -7.87 -0.85 -5.64
C THR A 11 -7.31 0.24 -6.56
N PHE A 12 -6.34 -0.11 -7.42
CA PHE A 12 -5.77 0.84 -8.39
C PHE A 12 -6.79 1.28 -9.43
N MET A 13 -7.52 0.32 -10.02
CA MET A 13 -8.48 0.61 -11.10
C MET A 13 -9.71 1.38 -10.60
N GLY A 14 -10.16 1.09 -9.38
CA GLY A 14 -11.23 1.85 -8.72
C GLY A 14 -10.82 3.30 -8.43
N GLY A 15 -9.61 3.51 -7.92
CA GLY A 15 -9.06 4.85 -7.73
C GLY A 15 -8.90 5.61 -9.04
N LEU A 16 -8.45 4.93 -10.12
CA LEU A 16 -8.38 5.49 -11.46
C LEU A 16 -9.77 5.89 -11.98
N ALA A 17 -10.80 5.07 -11.75
CA ALA A 17 -12.18 5.37 -12.13
C ALA A 17 -12.69 6.65 -11.45
N VAL A 18 -12.42 6.81 -10.14
CA VAL A 18 -12.75 8.04 -9.39
C VAL A 18 -12.03 9.26 -9.95
N LEU A 19 -10.74 9.15 -10.25
CA LEU A 19 -9.96 10.24 -10.87
C LEU A 19 -10.50 10.62 -12.26
N ALA A 20 -10.80 9.63 -13.08
CA ALA A 20 -11.36 9.85 -14.41
C ALA A 20 -12.73 10.57 -14.36
N ARG A 21 -13.59 10.15 -13.42
CA ARG A 21 -14.88 10.80 -13.15
C ARG A 21 -14.69 12.24 -12.71
N ALA A 22 -13.78 12.49 -11.76
CA ALA A 22 -13.45 13.83 -11.29
C ALA A 22 -12.85 14.73 -12.39
N ALA A 23 -12.16 14.15 -13.38
CA ALA A 23 -11.64 14.84 -14.56
C ALA A 23 -12.70 15.11 -15.65
N GLY A 24 -13.98 14.79 -15.39
CA GLY A 24 -15.09 15.07 -16.29
C GLY A 24 -15.35 14.01 -17.36
N HIS A 25 -14.78 12.80 -17.22
CA HIS A 25 -15.08 11.67 -18.10
C HIS A 25 -16.36 10.95 -17.67
N THR A 26 -17.08 10.38 -18.62
CA THR A 26 -18.12 9.38 -18.36
C THR A 26 -17.40 8.05 -18.10
N VAL A 27 -17.69 7.39 -16.98
CA VAL A 27 -17.02 6.16 -16.58
C VAL A 27 -18.04 5.07 -16.34
N THR A 28 -17.83 3.92 -16.98
CA THR A 28 -18.50 2.66 -16.71
C THR A 28 -17.43 1.58 -16.50
N GLY A 29 -17.78 0.45 -15.94
CA GLY A 29 -16.81 -0.63 -15.84
C GLY A 29 -17.38 -1.96 -15.37
N CYS A 30 -16.59 -3.00 -15.50
CA CYS A 30 -16.96 -4.36 -15.12
C CYS A 30 -15.88 -5.07 -14.30
N ASP A 31 -16.34 -6.04 -13.53
CA ASP A 31 -15.47 -6.93 -12.76
C ASP A 31 -16.14 -8.29 -12.58
N ALA A 32 -15.35 -9.34 -12.36
CA ALA A 32 -15.88 -10.67 -12.03
C ALA A 32 -16.62 -10.68 -10.69
N ASN A 33 -16.20 -9.81 -9.77
CA ASN A 33 -16.72 -9.73 -8.41
C ASN A 33 -17.03 -8.26 -8.04
N VAL A 34 -18.31 -7.90 -8.04
CA VAL A 34 -18.77 -6.54 -7.73
C VAL A 34 -19.34 -6.52 -6.30
N TYR A 35 -18.47 -6.36 -5.28
CA TYR A 35 -18.87 -6.36 -3.87
C TYR A 35 -18.21 -5.24 -3.06
N PRO A 36 -18.79 -4.84 -1.91
CA PRO A 36 -18.21 -3.85 -1.02
C PRO A 36 -16.81 -4.23 -0.50
N PRO A 37 -15.95 -3.24 -0.16
CA PRO A 37 -16.26 -1.80 -0.09
C PRO A 37 -16.11 -1.03 -1.42
N MET A 38 -15.36 -1.55 -2.40
CA MET A 38 -15.06 -0.82 -3.64
C MET A 38 -16.32 -0.55 -4.47
N SER A 39 -17.21 -1.54 -4.61
CA SER A 39 -18.45 -1.36 -5.37
C SER A 39 -19.34 -0.25 -4.79
N THR A 40 -19.38 -0.10 -3.46
CA THR A 40 -20.12 1.00 -2.79
C THR A 40 -19.48 2.34 -3.12
N GLN A 41 -18.15 2.47 -2.95
CA GLN A 41 -17.44 3.70 -3.26
C GLN A 41 -17.62 4.16 -4.71
N LEU A 42 -17.60 3.23 -5.66
CA LEU A 42 -17.78 3.55 -7.08
C LEU A 42 -19.22 3.98 -7.40
N ARG A 43 -20.22 3.30 -6.81
CA ARG A 43 -21.64 3.69 -6.96
C ARG A 43 -21.94 5.06 -6.37
N ASP A 44 -21.34 5.40 -5.22
CA ASP A 44 -21.45 6.72 -4.59
C ASP A 44 -20.91 7.82 -5.50
N GLN A 45 -19.96 7.50 -6.37
CA GLN A 45 -19.44 8.38 -7.42
C GLN A 45 -20.28 8.32 -8.73
N GLN A 46 -21.45 7.67 -8.71
CA GLN A 46 -22.32 7.50 -9.87
C GLN A 46 -21.64 6.79 -11.06
N ILE A 47 -20.75 5.83 -10.76
CA ILE A 47 -20.12 4.97 -11.75
C ILE A 47 -20.96 3.70 -11.90
N GLU A 48 -21.38 3.42 -13.15
CA GLU A 48 -22.13 2.22 -13.48
C GLU A 48 -21.21 0.99 -13.47
N LEU A 49 -21.61 -0.03 -12.70
CA LEU A 49 -20.86 -1.27 -12.52
C LEU A 49 -21.64 -2.45 -13.10
N ILE A 50 -20.96 -3.22 -13.94
CA ILE A 50 -21.49 -4.45 -14.55
C ILE A 50 -20.73 -5.64 -13.94
N GLU A 51 -21.46 -6.65 -13.49
CA GLU A 51 -20.87 -7.90 -13.02
C GLU A 51 -20.61 -8.83 -14.21
N GLY A 52 -19.40 -9.41 -14.24
CA GLY A 52 -18.92 -10.27 -15.32
C GLY A 52 -18.31 -9.51 -16.50
N TYR A 53 -17.76 -10.29 -17.43
CA TYR A 53 -17.06 -9.81 -18.63
C TYR A 53 -17.76 -10.27 -19.91
N ASP A 54 -19.07 -10.00 -20.03
CA ASP A 54 -19.84 -10.35 -21.20
C ASP A 54 -19.36 -9.55 -22.44
N ALA A 55 -19.17 -10.26 -23.57
CA ALA A 55 -18.75 -9.67 -24.83
C ALA A 55 -19.71 -8.59 -25.35
N ASP A 56 -21.00 -8.68 -25.00
CA ASP A 56 -22.02 -7.70 -25.42
C ASP A 56 -21.78 -6.29 -24.84
N GLN A 57 -20.88 -6.13 -23.86
CA GLN A 57 -20.50 -4.81 -23.33
C GLN A 57 -19.80 -3.92 -24.37
N ILE A 58 -19.29 -4.47 -25.48
CA ILE A 58 -18.83 -3.65 -26.63
C ILE A 58 -19.94 -2.76 -27.20
N LYS A 59 -21.21 -3.14 -27.00
CA LYS A 59 -22.39 -2.38 -27.43
C LYS A 59 -22.61 -1.07 -26.67
N LEU A 60 -21.93 -0.88 -25.52
CA LEU A 60 -21.89 0.38 -24.78
C LEU A 60 -21.16 1.48 -25.59
N LYS A 61 -20.37 1.09 -26.61
CA LYS A 61 -19.60 1.97 -27.50
C LYS A 61 -18.80 3.03 -26.74
N PRO A 62 -17.98 2.66 -25.77
CA PRO A 62 -17.09 3.63 -25.14
C PRO A 62 -16.07 4.15 -26.16
N ASP A 63 -15.56 5.35 -25.94
CA ASP A 63 -14.46 5.90 -26.73
C ASP A 63 -13.15 5.09 -26.52
N LEU A 64 -13.00 4.48 -25.33
CA LEU A 64 -11.81 3.74 -24.95
C LEU A 64 -12.10 2.67 -23.88
N PHE A 65 -11.52 1.49 -24.06
CA PHE A 65 -11.46 0.47 -23.01
C PHE A 65 -10.18 0.61 -22.19
N VAL A 66 -10.29 0.56 -20.85
CA VAL A 66 -9.14 0.62 -19.94
C VAL A 66 -9.00 -0.72 -19.21
N ILE A 67 -7.87 -1.39 -19.44
CA ILE A 67 -7.66 -2.78 -19.06
C ILE A 67 -6.85 -2.89 -17.77
N GLY A 68 -7.45 -3.51 -16.74
CA GLY A 68 -6.77 -3.85 -15.50
C GLY A 68 -5.87 -5.11 -15.65
N ASN A 69 -4.87 -5.24 -14.80
CA ASN A 69 -3.91 -6.36 -14.85
C ASN A 69 -4.53 -7.74 -14.50
N VAL A 70 -5.70 -7.75 -13.89
CA VAL A 70 -6.46 -8.98 -13.60
C VAL A 70 -7.02 -9.64 -14.87
N VAL A 71 -7.16 -8.87 -15.94
CA VAL A 71 -7.69 -9.34 -17.22
C VAL A 71 -6.62 -10.11 -18.00
N SER A 72 -6.98 -11.26 -18.53
CA SER A 72 -6.08 -12.12 -19.32
C SER A 72 -6.71 -12.52 -20.66
N ARG A 73 -5.91 -13.16 -21.53
CA ARG A 73 -6.43 -13.79 -22.76
C ARG A 73 -7.45 -14.87 -22.41
N GLY A 74 -8.47 -15.02 -23.25
CA GLY A 74 -9.62 -15.87 -23.00
C GLY A 74 -10.75 -15.20 -22.22
N ASN A 75 -10.57 -13.95 -21.74
CA ASN A 75 -11.66 -13.17 -21.17
C ASN A 75 -12.65 -12.76 -22.30
N PRO A 76 -13.96 -13.08 -22.21
CA PRO A 76 -14.90 -12.90 -23.33
C PRO A 76 -14.98 -11.47 -23.86
N LEU A 77 -15.02 -10.48 -22.95
CA LEU A 77 -15.05 -9.08 -23.35
C LEU A 77 -13.73 -8.63 -24.00
N MET A 78 -12.59 -9.07 -23.44
CA MET A 78 -11.29 -8.72 -24.00
C MET A 78 -11.09 -9.32 -25.40
N GLU A 79 -11.50 -10.57 -25.62
CA GLU A 79 -11.44 -11.18 -26.95
C GLU A 79 -12.34 -10.42 -27.95
N ALA A 80 -13.54 -10.03 -27.55
CA ALA A 80 -14.44 -9.20 -28.41
C ALA A 80 -13.83 -7.82 -28.74
N ILE A 81 -13.12 -7.19 -27.80
CA ILE A 81 -12.39 -5.92 -28.03
C ILE A 81 -11.30 -6.11 -29.07
N LEU A 82 -10.52 -7.20 -28.95
CA LEU A 82 -9.43 -7.52 -29.89
C LEU A 82 -9.97 -7.85 -31.30
N ASP A 83 -10.99 -8.70 -31.39
CA ASP A 83 -11.59 -9.13 -32.65
C ASP A 83 -12.20 -7.94 -33.42
N ALA A 84 -12.79 -6.99 -32.70
CA ALA A 84 -13.39 -5.80 -33.29
C ALA A 84 -12.39 -4.64 -33.50
N HIS A 85 -11.10 -4.83 -33.19
CA HIS A 85 -10.04 -3.80 -33.25
C HIS A 85 -10.41 -2.50 -32.53
N LEU A 86 -11.11 -2.60 -31.37
CA LEU A 86 -11.51 -1.44 -30.60
C LEU A 86 -10.33 -0.84 -29.83
N PRO A 87 -10.33 0.49 -29.58
CA PRO A 87 -9.24 1.14 -28.87
C PRO A 87 -9.17 0.71 -27.39
N TYR A 88 -7.99 0.34 -26.93
CA TYR A 88 -7.75 0.00 -25.53
C TYR A 88 -6.38 0.45 -25.05
N LEU A 89 -6.27 0.74 -23.73
CA LEU A 89 -5.03 1.05 -23.00
C LEU A 89 -5.03 0.32 -21.67
N SER A 90 -3.86 0.17 -21.09
CA SER A 90 -3.77 -0.22 -19.67
C SER A 90 -4.13 0.94 -18.74
N GLY A 91 -4.53 0.63 -17.50
CA GLY A 91 -4.79 1.65 -16.48
C GLY A 91 -3.62 2.62 -16.27
N PRO A 92 -2.37 2.13 -16.05
CA PRO A 92 -1.20 2.99 -15.91
C PRO A 92 -0.90 3.86 -17.13
N GLN A 93 -1.09 3.36 -18.35
CA GLN A 93 -0.93 4.16 -19.58
C GLN A 93 -1.96 5.27 -19.65
N TRP A 94 -3.24 4.95 -19.39
CA TRP A 94 -4.30 5.95 -19.39
C TRP A 94 -4.03 7.05 -18.36
N LEU A 95 -3.67 6.67 -17.13
CA LEU A 95 -3.33 7.60 -16.05
C LEU A 95 -2.20 8.56 -16.48
N ALA A 96 -1.13 8.00 -17.05
CA ALA A 96 0.03 8.77 -17.50
C ALA A 96 -0.34 9.81 -18.58
N GLN A 97 -1.11 9.39 -19.58
CA GLN A 97 -1.46 10.23 -20.73
C GLN A 97 -2.47 11.31 -20.42
N HIS A 98 -3.44 11.02 -19.52
CA HIS A 98 -4.58 11.91 -19.30
C HIS A 98 -4.50 12.73 -18.01
N LEU A 99 -3.78 12.24 -16.98
CA LEU A 99 -3.77 12.89 -15.67
C LEU A 99 -2.38 13.27 -15.14
N LEU A 100 -1.32 12.53 -15.49
CA LEU A 100 0.02 12.80 -14.98
C LEU A 100 0.83 13.70 -15.93
N HIS A 101 0.46 13.77 -17.19
CA HIS A 101 1.15 14.60 -18.17
C HIS A 101 1.22 16.06 -17.71
N ASN A 102 2.40 16.66 -17.76
CA ASN A 102 2.70 18.02 -17.30
C ASN A 102 2.57 18.25 -15.78
N ARG A 103 2.50 17.19 -14.97
CA ARG A 103 2.54 17.29 -13.51
C ARG A 103 3.89 16.84 -12.95
N TRP A 104 4.23 17.36 -11.79
CA TRP A 104 5.34 16.85 -11.01
C TRP A 104 4.87 15.60 -10.25
N VAL A 105 5.17 14.44 -10.80
CA VAL A 105 4.84 13.17 -10.18
C VAL A 105 5.88 12.82 -9.12
N LEU A 106 5.39 12.54 -7.91
CA LEU A 106 6.17 12.01 -6.79
C LEU A 106 5.73 10.56 -6.59
N ALA A 107 6.58 9.61 -6.98
CA ALA A 107 6.32 8.18 -6.90
C ALA A 107 6.97 7.56 -5.67
N VAL A 108 6.25 6.69 -4.97
CA VAL A 108 6.77 5.95 -3.82
C VAL A 108 6.78 4.46 -4.16
N ALA A 109 7.97 3.90 -4.34
CA ALA A 109 8.21 2.49 -4.66
C ALA A 109 8.92 1.77 -3.50
N GLY A 110 8.83 0.45 -3.50
CA GLY A 110 9.42 -0.42 -2.49
C GLY A 110 8.53 -1.61 -2.19
N THR A 111 9.04 -2.64 -1.57
CA THR A 111 8.24 -3.80 -1.15
C THR A 111 7.27 -3.42 -0.03
N HIS A 112 7.77 -2.68 0.97
CA HIS A 112 7.00 -2.28 2.15
C HIS A 112 6.94 -0.77 2.33
N GLY A 113 5.92 -0.28 3.06
CA GLY A 113 5.79 1.12 3.44
C GLY A 113 5.26 2.05 2.33
N LYS A 114 5.04 1.59 1.10
CA LYS A 114 4.54 2.40 -0.03
C LYS A 114 3.33 3.26 0.36
N THR A 115 2.28 2.63 0.85
CA THR A 115 1.00 3.28 1.19
C THR A 115 1.18 4.34 2.28
N THR A 116 1.88 4.01 3.35
CA THR A 116 2.11 4.92 4.48
C THR A 116 2.96 6.12 4.05
N THR A 117 4.06 5.88 3.34
CA THR A 117 4.94 6.94 2.83
C THR A 117 4.22 7.86 1.84
N SER A 118 3.46 7.29 0.89
CA SER A 118 2.65 8.09 -0.05
C SER A 118 1.60 8.94 0.68
N SER A 119 0.98 8.38 1.72
CA SER A 119 -0.01 9.09 2.54
C SER A 119 0.62 10.24 3.33
N MET A 120 1.77 10.01 3.96
CA MET A 120 2.55 11.04 4.65
C MET A 120 2.98 12.15 3.68
N LEU A 121 3.51 11.77 2.51
CA LEU A 121 3.94 12.72 1.49
C LEU A 121 2.78 13.58 0.98
N ALA A 122 1.65 12.96 0.63
CA ALA A 122 0.45 13.68 0.22
C ALA A 122 -0.05 14.64 1.31
N TRP A 123 -0.02 14.20 2.58
CA TRP A 123 -0.42 15.03 3.71
C TRP A 123 0.53 16.20 3.94
N ILE A 124 1.85 16.01 3.83
CA ILE A 124 2.83 17.11 3.94
C ILE A 124 2.56 18.18 2.87
N LEU A 125 2.34 17.75 1.61
CA LEU A 125 2.04 18.67 0.51
C LEU A 125 0.70 19.40 0.73
N GLU A 126 -0.31 18.71 1.23
CA GLU A 126 -1.61 19.31 1.60
C GLU A 126 -1.47 20.35 2.70
N TYR A 127 -0.77 19.99 3.77
CA TYR A 127 -0.52 20.88 4.91
C TYR A 127 0.26 22.14 4.51
N ALA A 128 1.12 22.01 3.49
CA ALA A 128 1.84 23.12 2.88
C ALA A 128 0.99 23.96 1.90
N GLY A 129 -0.30 23.64 1.72
CA GLY A 129 -1.22 24.37 0.83
C GLY A 129 -1.05 24.06 -0.66
N LEU A 130 -0.35 22.98 -1.02
CA LEU A 130 -0.06 22.62 -2.41
C LEU A 130 -1.17 21.78 -3.06
N SER A 131 -2.20 21.38 -2.32
CA SER A 131 -3.40 20.64 -2.79
C SER A 131 -3.10 19.49 -3.76
N PRO A 132 -2.20 18.53 -3.43
CA PRO A 132 -1.75 17.52 -4.37
C PRO A 132 -2.88 16.62 -4.87
N GLY A 133 -2.79 16.17 -6.12
CA GLY A 133 -3.50 14.97 -6.54
C GLY A 133 -2.80 13.74 -5.98
N PHE A 134 -3.53 12.63 -5.82
CA PHE A 134 -2.91 11.38 -5.42
C PHE A 134 -3.71 10.14 -5.84
N LEU A 135 -3.00 9.00 -5.94
CA LEU A 135 -3.55 7.65 -6.07
C LEU A 135 -2.73 6.74 -5.16
N ILE A 136 -3.35 6.27 -4.08
CA ILE A 136 -2.73 5.53 -2.99
C ILE A 136 -3.50 4.22 -2.77
N GLY A 137 -2.82 3.13 -2.49
CA GLY A 137 -3.41 1.79 -2.31
C GLY A 137 -4.23 1.60 -1.02
N GLY A 138 -4.23 2.57 -0.12
CA GLY A 138 -5.02 2.60 1.11
C GLY A 138 -5.77 3.92 1.27
N VAL A 139 -6.49 4.06 2.38
CA VAL A 139 -7.26 5.27 2.70
C VAL A 139 -6.56 6.02 3.84
N PRO A 140 -5.80 7.11 3.56
CA PRO A 140 -5.25 7.97 4.60
C PRO A 140 -6.38 8.64 5.38
N GLU A 141 -6.35 8.57 6.70
CA GLU A 141 -7.44 9.11 7.54
C GLU A 141 -7.58 10.63 7.45
N ASN A 142 -6.47 11.34 7.21
CA ASN A 142 -6.48 12.78 7.00
C ASN A 142 -7.33 13.21 5.79
N PHE A 143 -7.51 12.33 4.79
CA PHE A 143 -8.27 12.61 3.58
C PHE A 143 -9.59 11.85 3.49
N GLY A 144 -9.68 10.67 4.09
CA GLY A 144 -10.85 9.80 4.03
C GLY A 144 -11.09 9.13 2.67
N LEU A 145 -10.15 9.24 1.73
CA LEU A 145 -10.25 8.70 0.37
C LEU A 145 -8.86 8.28 -0.15
N SER A 146 -8.83 7.33 -1.10
CA SER A 146 -7.59 6.76 -1.66
C SER A 146 -7.12 7.43 -2.95
N ALA A 147 -7.96 8.24 -3.58
CA ALA A 147 -7.67 8.92 -4.84
C ALA A 147 -8.31 10.30 -4.88
N ARG A 148 -7.55 11.30 -5.33
CA ARG A 148 -7.98 12.69 -5.48
C ARG A 148 -7.28 13.33 -6.67
N LEU A 149 -8.03 14.08 -7.48
CA LEU A 149 -7.48 14.75 -8.66
C LEU A 149 -6.49 15.88 -8.29
N GLY A 150 -6.72 16.56 -7.16
CA GLY A 150 -5.94 17.71 -6.69
C GLY A 150 -6.27 18.94 -7.51
N ILE A 151 -7.10 19.82 -6.95
CA ILE A 151 -7.52 21.09 -7.56
C ILE A 151 -7.11 22.21 -6.63
N ILE A 152 -6.49 23.25 -7.17
CA ILE A 152 -6.25 24.51 -6.49
C ILE A 152 -7.54 25.32 -6.60
N GLU A 153 -8.34 25.35 -5.53
CA GLU A 153 -9.69 25.93 -5.54
C GLU A 153 -9.71 27.41 -5.95
N ALA A 154 -8.71 28.19 -5.50
CA ALA A 154 -8.63 29.61 -5.83
C ALA A 154 -8.43 29.87 -7.34
N GLU A 155 -7.78 28.96 -8.05
CA GLU A 155 -7.45 29.08 -9.47
C GLU A 155 -8.32 28.21 -10.37
N GLN A 156 -9.07 27.28 -9.78
CA GLN A 156 -9.82 26.23 -10.51
C GLN A 156 -8.94 25.44 -11.48
N THR A 157 -7.66 25.28 -11.14
CA THR A 157 -6.66 24.54 -11.93
C THR A 157 -6.21 23.27 -11.24
N LEU A 158 -5.68 22.33 -11.99
CA LEU A 158 -5.05 21.15 -11.43
C LEU A 158 -3.78 21.54 -10.68
N SER A 159 -3.59 21.00 -9.48
CA SER A 159 -2.32 21.12 -8.76
C SER A 159 -1.18 20.58 -9.63
N PRO A 160 -0.02 21.24 -9.64
CA PRO A 160 1.14 20.72 -10.36
C PRO A 160 1.70 19.43 -9.75
N PHE A 161 1.33 19.08 -8.52
CA PHE A 161 1.86 17.92 -7.79
C PHE A 161 0.89 16.73 -7.82
N PHE A 162 1.45 15.54 -8.03
CA PHE A 162 0.70 14.29 -7.94
C PHE A 162 1.51 13.22 -7.23
N VAL A 163 0.99 12.70 -6.12
CA VAL A 163 1.61 11.61 -5.36
C VAL A 163 1.03 10.28 -5.82
N ILE A 164 1.88 9.31 -6.14
CA ILE A 164 1.44 7.98 -6.57
C ILE A 164 2.17 6.87 -5.84
N GLU A 165 1.40 5.92 -5.33
CA GLU A 165 1.94 4.65 -4.88
C GLU A 165 2.39 3.83 -6.09
N ALA A 166 3.70 3.60 -6.20
CA ALA A 166 4.35 3.03 -7.37
C ALA A 166 4.61 1.53 -7.15
N ASP A 167 3.61 0.75 -7.50
CA ASP A 167 3.62 -0.70 -7.36
C ASP A 167 4.44 -1.36 -8.48
N GLU A 168 5.23 -2.38 -8.11
CA GLU A 168 6.09 -3.16 -8.99
C GLU A 168 5.36 -4.20 -9.84
N TYR A 169 4.08 -4.46 -9.59
CA TYR A 169 3.26 -5.37 -10.38
C TYR A 169 3.24 -5.01 -11.87
N ASP A 170 3.09 -6.02 -12.71
CA ASP A 170 2.92 -5.85 -14.16
C ASP A 170 1.70 -5.01 -14.51
N THR A 171 1.77 -4.35 -15.66
CA THR A 171 0.81 -3.34 -16.11
C THR A 171 -0.49 -3.96 -16.60
N ALA A 172 -0.39 -4.94 -17.50
CA ALA A 172 -1.52 -5.65 -18.11
C ALA A 172 -1.02 -6.95 -18.77
N PHE A 173 -1.94 -7.80 -19.28
CA PHE A 173 -1.54 -9.02 -19.97
C PHE A 173 -0.68 -8.77 -21.22
N PHE A 174 -0.86 -7.63 -21.87
CA PHE A 174 -0.12 -7.21 -23.07
C PHE A 174 1.09 -6.32 -22.78
N ASP A 175 1.29 -5.89 -21.54
CA ASP A 175 2.46 -5.13 -21.10
C ASP A 175 2.96 -5.66 -19.75
N LYS A 176 4.06 -6.41 -19.77
CA LYS A 176 4.65 -7.08 -18.61
C LYS A 176 5.68 -6.23 -17.85
N ARG A 177 5.85 -4.96 -18.23
CA ARG A 177 6.63 -4.01 -17.43
C ARG A 177 5.85 -3.61 -16.19
N SER A 178 6.55 -3.27 -15.12
CA SER A 178 5.92 -2.77 -13.90
C SER A 178 5.17 -1.45 -14.16
N LYS A 179 4.05 -1.26 -13.47
CA LYS A 179 3.17 -0.09 -13.62
C LYS A 179 3.90 1.23 -13.52
N PHE A 180 4.89 1.33 -12.64
CA PHE A 180 5.59 2.56 -12.34
C PHE A 180 6.41 3.13 -13.52
N VAL A 181 6.77 2.33 -14.54
CA VAL A 181 7.47 2.85 -15.72
C VAL A 181 6.62 3.79 -16.57
N HIS A 182 5.29 3.74 -16.40
CA HIS A 182 4.38 4.62 -17.10
C HIS A 182 4.26 6.01 -16.46
N TYR A 183 4.56 6.15 -15.16
CA TYR A 183 4.27 7.36 -14.39
C TYR A 183 5.23 8.52 -14.65
N GLN A 184 6.41 8.25 -15.22
CA GLN A 184 7.44 9.24 -15.54
C GLN A 184 7.71 10.22 -14.38
N PRO A 185 8.04 9.72 -13.18
CA PRO A 185 8.15 10.56 -11.99
C PRO A 185 9.35 11.49 -12.05
N ARG A 186 9.22 12.68 -11.45
CA ARG A 186 10.32 13.59 -11.21
C ARG A 186 10.99 13.38 -9.85
N THR A 187 10.23 12.94 -8.86
CA THR A 187 10.72 12.53 -7.54
C THR A 187 10.35 11.06 -7.32
N VAL A 188 11.31 10.24 -6.92
CA VAL A 188 11.07 8.82 -6.60
C VAL A 188 11.61 8.51 -5.22
N VAL A 189 10.76 7.93 -4.39
CA VAL A 189 11.18 7.28 -3.14
C VAL A 189 11.38 5.79 -3.41
N LEU A 190 12.51 5.25 -2.97
CA LEU A 190 12.84 3.83 -2.96
C LEU A 190 13.00 3.40 -1.50
N ASN A 191 11.92 2.83 -0.92
CA ASN A 191 11.85 2.54 0.52
C ASN A 191 12.71 1.33 0.91
N ASN A 192 12.54 0.21 0.22
CA ASN A 192 13.19 -1.06 0.48
C ASN A 192 12.93 -2.01 -0.67
N LEU A 193 13.70 -3.10 -0.75
CA LEU A 193 13.55 -4.08 -1.81
C LEU A 193 13.79 -5.49 -1.27
N GLU A 194 12.71 -6.25 -1.13
CA GLU A 194 12.71 -7.67 -0.76
C GLU A 194 12.01 -8.49 -1.83
N TYR A 195 12.19 -9.81 -1.79
CA TYR A 195 11.49 -10.72 -2.69
C TYR A 195 10.03 -10.83 -2.29
N ASP A 196 9.13 -10.47 -3.19
CA ASP A 196 7.68 -10.65 -3.06
C ASP A 196 7.08 -10.90 -4.46
N HIS A 197 5.76 -11.08 -4.54
CA HIS A 197 5.06 -11.32 -5.80
C HIS A 197 5.62 -12.51 -6.61
N ALA A 198 5.80 -13.65 -5.92
CA ALA A 198 6.33 -14.88 -6.50
C ALA A 198 5.48 -15.47 -7.65
N ASP A 199 4.26 -14.97 -7.82
CA ASP A 199 3.37 -15.28 -8.94
C ASP A 199 3.81 -14.65 -10.28
N ILE A 200 4.60 -13.56 -10.23
CA ILE A 200 5.07 -12.85 -11.43
C ILE A 200 6.59 -12.68 -11.50
N PHE A 201 7.31 -12.76 -10.37
CA PHE A 201 8.76 -12.67 -10.32
C PHE A 201 9.41 -13.96 -9.84
N PRO A 202 10.38 -14.50 -10.59
CA PRO A 202 11.07 -15.74 -10.20
C PRO A 202 12.05 -15.54 -9.04
N ASP A 203 12.61 -14.33 -8.89
CA ASP A 203 13.64 -14.00 -7.92
C ASP A 203 13.75 -12.48 -7.66
N LEU A 204 14.51 -12.10 -6.64
CA LEU A 204 14.78 -10.70 -6.30
C LEU A 204 15.48 -9.94 -7.44
N ALA A 205 16.35 -10.60 -8.22
CA ALA A 205 17.05 -9.96 -9.34
C ALA A 205 16.06 -9.54 -10.44
N ALA A 206 14.95 -10.25 -10.62
CA ALA A 206 13.89 -9.85 -11.53
C ALA A 206 13.21 -8.56 -11.06
N ILE A 207 12.99 -8.41 -9.76
CA ILE A 207 12.43 -7.17 -9.16
C ILE A 207 13.45 -6.02 -9.27
N GLU A 208 14.73 -6.27 -8.95
CA GLU A 208 15.81 -5.29 -9.10
C GLU A 208 15.88 -4.71 -10.54
N ARG A 209 15.69 -5.56 -11.57
CA ARG A 209 15.61 -5.10 -12.97
C ARG A 209 14.45 -4.15 -13.21
N GLN A 210 13.28 -4.38 -12.61
CA GLN A 210 12.14 -3.46 -12.74
C GLN A 210 12.44 -2.12 -12.06
N PHE A 211 13.02 -2.15 -10.86
CA PHE A 211 13.43 -0.92 -10.17
C PHE A 211 14.49 -0.15 -10.96
N HIS A 212 15.43 -0.85 -11.63
CA HIS A 212 16.37 -0.18 -12.53
C HIS A 212 15.65 0.45 -13.74
N HIS A 213 14.59 -0.17 -14.28
CA HIS A 213 13.76 0.47 -15.31
C HIS A 213 13.10 1.75 -14.81
N LEU A 214 12.64 1.79 -13.54
CA LEU A 214 12.12 3.02 -12.93
C LEU A 214 13.21 4.09 -12.82
N ILE A 215 14.41 3.76 -12.31
CA ILE A 215 15.51 4.72 -12.16
C ILE A 215 15.88 5.35 -13.50
N ARG A 216 15.90 4.57 -14.58
CA ARG A 216 16.29 5.02 -15.92
C ARG A 216 15.38 6.07 -16.54
N ILE A 217 14.15 6.19 -16.08
CA ILE A 217 13.17 7.16 -16.61
C ILE A 217 13.06 8.44 -15.76
N VAL A 218 13.74 8.50 -14.60
CA VAL A 218 13.76 9.71 -13.78
C VAL A 218 14.72 10.74 -14.40
N PRO A 219 14.27 11.99 -14.62
CA PRO A 219 15.08 12.99 -15.31
C PRO A 219 16.27 13.47 -14.43
N ARG A 220 17.29 14.03 -15.07
CA ARG A 220 18.51 14.55 -14.40
C ARG A 220 18.22 15.69 -13.40
N ASN A 221 17.14 16.43 -13.60
CA ASN A 221 16.66 17.47 -12.67
C ASN A 221 15.61 16.95 -11.68
N GLY A 222 15.48 15.64 -11.58
CA GLY A 222 14.68 14.94 -10.58
C GLY A 222 15.49 14.60 -9.33
N LEU A 223 14.90 13.75 -8.47
CA LEU A 223 15.54 13.25 -7.26
C LEU A 223 15.14 11.81 -6.99
N LEU A 224 16.11 10.97 -6.62
CA LEU A 224 15.90 9.67 -6.01
C LEU A 224 16.12 9.81 -4.49
N VAL A 225 15.10 9.52 -3.71
CA VAL A 225 15.16 9.43 -2.24
C VAL A 225 15.26 7.96 -1.87
N VAL A 226 16.40 7.52 -1.37
CA VAL A 226 16.75 6.10 -1.29
C VAL A 226 17.07 5.69 0.15
N ASN A 227 16.54 4.56 0.59
CA ASN A 227 16.96 3.94 1.83
C ASN A 227 18.43 3.51 1.74
N GLY A 228 19.30 4.21 2.47
CA GLY A 228 20.74 3.96 2.47
C GLY A 228 21.15 2.64 3.15
N GLN A 229 20.27 2.04 3.94
CA GLN A 229 20.50 0.76 4.63
C GLN A 229 20.19 -0.46 3.73
N ASP A 230 19.47 -0.27 2.62
CA ASP A 230 19.03 -1.36 1.77
C ASP A 230 20.07 -1.74 0.71
N THR A 231 20.65 -2.93 0.88
CA THR A 231 21.71 -3.41 -0.02
C THR A 231 21.21 -3.79 -1.41
N ALA A 232 19.93 -4.18 -1.56
CA ALA A 232 19.33 -4.48 -2.86
C ALA A 232 19.16 -3.18 -3.67
N LEU A 233 18.72 -2.10 -3.04
CA LEU A 233 18.66 -0.79 -3.69
C LEU A 233 20.03 -0.27 -4.09
N GLN A 234 21.09 -0.51 -3.29
CA GLN A 234 22.46 -0.18 -3.69
C GLN A 234 22.89 -0.94 -4.95
N ARG A 235 22.54 -2.24 -5.06
CA ARG A 235 22.83 -3.02 -6.29
C ARG A 235 22.07 -2.45 -7.50
N VAL A 236 20.83 -2.00 -7.32
CA VAL A 236 20.04 -1.38 -8.38
C VAL A 236 20.70 -0.07 -8.86
N LEU A 237 21.11 0.82 -7.94
CA LEU A 237 21.81 2.06 -8.26
C LEU A 237 23.14 1.81 -9.02
N ASN A 238 23.88 0.78 -8.63
CA ASN A 238 25.15 0.41 -9.25
C ASN A 238 24.99 -0.11 -10.69
N GLN A 239 23.79 -0.50 -11.13
CA GLN A 239 23.51 -0.81 -12.54
C GLN A 239 23.47 0.43 -13.42
N GLY A 240 23.43 1.64 -12.84
CA GLY A 240 23.44 2.93 -13.48
C GLY A 240 22.39 3.88 -12.89
N CYS A 241 22.83 5.09 -12.56
CA CYS A 241 22.00 6.16 -12.03
C CYS A 241 22.43 7.50 -12.66
N TRP A 242 21.46 8.28 -13.14
CA TRP A 242 21.71 9.53 -13.85
C TRP A 242 21.06 10.73 -13.15
N THR A 243 20.35 10.46 -12.05
CA THR A 243 19.58 11.42 -11.27
C THR A 243 20.26 11.62 -9.92
N PRO A 244 20.27 12.82 -9.33
CA PRO A 244 20.75 13.03 -7.97
C PRO A 244 20.08 12.08 -6.98
N VAL A 245 20.87 11.59 -6.02
CA VAL A 245 20.43 10.68 -4.95
C VAL A 245 20.54 11.37 -3.61
N GLU A 246 19.50 11.30 -2.82
CA GLU A 246 19.46 11.70 -1.41
C GLU A 246 19.07 10.50 -0.58
N GLN A 247 19.86 10.17 0.44
CA GLN A 247 19.66 8.97 1.24
C GLN A 247 18.93 9.29 2.55
N PHE A 248 18.21 8.31 3.08
CA PHE A 248 17.66 8.32 4.43
C PHE A 248 18.05 7.05 5.19
N GLY A 249 18.02 7.12 6.52
CA GLY A 249 18.43 6.04 7.41
C GLY A 249 19.96 5.91 7.57
N VAL A 250 20.75 6.88 7.10
CA VAL A 250 22.22 6.87 7.15
C VAL A 250 22.76 8.22 7.64
N ASP A 251 24.02 8.24 8.13
CA ASP A 251 24.62 9.38 8.84
C ASP A 251 24.77 10.65 7.98
N ASP A 252 25.09 10.50 6.71
CA ASP A 252 25.23 11.59 5.75
C ASP A 252 23.93 11.94 5.01
N GLY A 253 22.81 11.34 5.41
CA GLY A 253 21.48 11.55 4.87
C GLY A 253 20.49 12.10 5.90
N TRP A 254 19.22 11.68 5.71
CA TRP A 254 18.14 11.96 6.66
C TRP A 254 18.12 10.91 7.77
N GLN A 255 17.97 11.38 9.03
CA GLN A 255 17.95 10.53 10.21
C GLN A 255 16.86 10.96 11.18
N ILE A 256 16.33 9.99 11.93
CA ILE A 256 15.58 10.21 13.17
C ILE A 256 16.35 9.55 14.32
N THR A 257 16.57 10.30 15.38
CA THR A 257 17.15 9.81 16.63
C THR A 257 16.19 10.04 17.78
N MET A 258 16.02 9.03 18.63
CA MET A 258 15.25 9.16 19.86
C MET A 258 16.09 9.91 20.89
N GLU A 259 15.59 11.01 21.40
CA GLU A 259 16.22 11.79 22.48
C GLU A 259 15.81 11.24 23.86
N GLN A 260 16.49 11.68 24.93
CA GLN A 260 16.27 11.19 26.30
C GLN A 260 14.84 11.38 26.83
N ASN A 261 14.08 12.30 26.25
CA ASN A 261 12.67 12.59 26.60
C ASN A 261 11.66 11.93 25.67
N GLU A 262 12.06 10.87 24.96
CA GLU A 262 11.25 10.13 23.98
C GLU A 262 10.82 10.96 22.75
N SER A 263 11.35 12.17 22.57
CA SER A 263 11.12 12.95 21.38
C SER A 263 11.98 12.46 20.21
N LEU A 264 11.47 12.60 18.98
CA LEU A 264 12.14 12.15 17.75
C LEU A 264 12.82 13.35 17.07
N SER A 265 14.14 13.47 17.21
CA SER A 265 14.93 14.51 16.54
C SER A 265 15.20 14.14 15.09
N VAL A 266 14.70 14.97 14.15
CA VAL A 266 14.93 14.81 12.72
C VAL A 266 16.17 15.59 12.31
N ARG A 267 17.10 14.93 11.60
CA ARG A 267 18.34 15.53 11.13
C ARG A 267 18.53 15.28 9.62
N PHE A 268 19.20 16.20 8.97
CA PHE A 268 19.69 16.04 7.60
C PHE A 268 21.16 16.41 7.55
N GLN A 269 22.02 15.46 7.17
CA GLN A 269 23.49 15.64 7.14
C GLN A 269 24.03 16.20 8.47
N GLY A 270 23.58 15.62 9.59
CA GLY A 270 23.97 16.05 10.93
C GLY A 270 23.31 17.33 11.45
N VAL A 271 22.64 18.12 10.60
CA VAL A 271 21.96 19.36 10.98
C VAL A 271 20.54 19.09 11.40
N SER A 272 20.15 19.57 12.61
CA SER A 272 18.78 19.43 13.12
C SER A 272 17.78 20.16 12.22
N GLN A 273 16.69 19.47 11.88
CA GLN A 273 15.56 19.99 11.10
C GLN A 273 14.33 20.26 11.97
N GLY A 274 14.29 19.70 13.18
CA GLY A 274 13.18 19.87 14.12
C GLY A 274 12.91 18.58 14.91
N ILE A 275 11.86 18.63 15.74
CA ILE A 275 11.42 17.53 16.58
C ILE A 275 10.06 17.05 16.09
N LEU A 276 9.93 15.75 15.81
CA LEU A 276 8.70 15.10 15.44
C LEU A 276 8.02 14.54 16.70
N HIS A 277 6.77 14.94 16.90
CA HIS A 277 5.89 14.40 17.94
C HIS A 277 4.75 13.64 17.29
N TRP A 278 4.70 12.34 17.46
CA TRP A 278 3.61 11.50 16.92
C TRP A 278 3.40 10.23 17.74
N GLU A 279 2.31 9.54 17.47
CA GLU A 279 1.95 8.29 18.15
C GLU A 279 2.16 7.03 17.28
N LEU A 280 2.73 7.18 16.06
CA LEU A 280 2.93 6.05 15.18
C LEU A 280 4.06 5.15 15.68
N LEU A 281 3.81 3.84 15.60
CA LEU A 281 4.66 2.82 16.18
C LEU A 281 5.71 2.31 15.18
N GLY A 282 6.86 1.96 15.74
CA GLY A 282 7.91 1.21 15.06
C GLY A 282 8.86 2.06 14.21
N GLU A 283 10.10 1.60 14.14
CA GLU A 283 11.19 2.22 13.38
C GLU A 283 10.84 2.39 11.88
N HIS A 284 10.11 1.43 11.33
CA HIS A 284 9.67 1.48 9.93
C HIS A 284 8.84 2.74 9.62
N ASN A 285 8.03 3.24 10.57
CA ASN A 285 7.31 4.49 10.38
C ASN A 285 8.23 5.72 10.44
N CYS A 286 9.28 5.68 11.24
CA CYS A 286 10.34 6.69 11.22
C CYS A 286 11.03 6.75 9.84
N MET A 287 11.35 5.59 9.27
CA MET A 287 11.93 5.51 7.92
C MET A 287 10.96 6.02 6.85
N ASN A 288 9.67 5.68 6.93
CA ASN A 288 8.62 6.21 6.04
C ASN A 288 8.52 7.75 6.13
N ALA A 289 8.62 8.31 7.34
CA ALA A 289 8.60 9.76 7.58
C ALA A 289 9.81 10.46 6.96
N LEU A 290 11.02 9.92 7.14
CA LEU A 290 12.24 10.47 6.53
C LEU A 290 12.14 10.50 5.01
N ALA A 291 11.67 9.42 4.41
CA ALA A 291 11.46 9.33 2.97
C ALA A 291 10.45 10.37 2.47
N ALA A 292 9.31 10.53 3.18
CA ALA A 292 8.29 11.52 2.83
C ALA A 292 8.80 12.96 2.99
N LEU A 293 9.56 13.27 4.06
CA LEU A 293 10.18 14.58 4.29
C LEU A 293 11.18 14.95 3.18
N ALA A 294 12.07 14.02 2.82
CA ALA A 294 13.04 14.23 1.75
C ALA A 294 12.35 14.50 0.41
N ALA A 295 11.33 13.71 0.06
CA ALA A 295 10.56 13.89 -1.16
C ALA A 295 9.76 15.21 -1.18
N ALA A 296 9.16 15.59 -0.06
CA ALA A 296 8.42 16.85 0.08
C ALA A 296 9.37 18.05 0.00
N ARG A 297 10.57 17.97 0.59
CA ARG A 297 11.60 19.01 0.47
C ARG A 297 12.00 19.24 -0.98
N HIS A 298 12.16 18.19 -1.78
CA HIS A 298 12.43 18.33 -3.21
C HIS A 298 11.29 19.03 -3.96
N ALA A 299 10.04 18.84 -3.51
CA ALA A 299 8.87 19.57 -4.05
C ALA A 299 8.76 21.02 -3.54
N GLY A 300 9.69 21.48 -2.70
CA GLY A 300 9.78 22.85 -2.20
C GLY A 300 9.18 23.08 -0.80
N VAL A 301 8.79 22.03 -0.08
CA VAL A 301 8.27 22.16 1.29
C VAL A 301 9.44 22.24 2.29
N PRO A 302 9.55 23.29 3.12
CA PRO A 302 10.55 23.35 4.18
C PRO A 302 10.44 22.16 5.16
N ALA A 303 11.57 21.61 5.60
CA ALA A 303 11.59 20.44 6.48
C ALA A 303 10.78 20.64 7.78
N GLN A 304 10.89 21.83 8.41
CA GLN A 304 10.15 22.15 9.63
C GLN A 304 8.63 22.07 9.41
N LEU A 305 8.14 22.58 8.28
CA LEU A 305 6.70 22.51 7.93
C LEU A 305 6.26 21.06 7.67
N GLY A 306 7.13 20.26 7.05
CA GLY A 306 6.89 18.83 6.86
C GLY A 306 6.82 18.05 8.18
N ILE A 307 7.71 18.36 9.14
CA ILE A 307 7.71 17.76 10.48
C ILE A 307 6.44 18.17 11.26
N GLU A 308 6.02 19.43 11.17
CA GLU A 308 4.77 19.90 11.77
C GLU A 308 3.55 19.17 11.17
N ALA A 309 3.52 18.98 9.85
CA ALA A 309 2.49 18.22 9.17
C ALA A 309 2.45 16.76 9.68
N LEU A 310 3.59 16.10 9.78
CA LEU A 310 3.68 14.74 10.28
C LEU A 310 3.20 14.58 11.72
N SER A 311 3.41 15.57 12.57
CA SER A 311 2.89 15.58 13.95
C SER A 311 1.35 15.62 14.02
N ARG A 312 0.67 15.89 12.88
CA ARG A 312 -0.79 15.88 12.73
C ARG A 312 -1.28 14.77 11.78
N PHE A 313 -0.40 13.88 11.40
CA PHE A 313 -0.75 12.75 10.55
C PHE A 313 -1.49 11.68 11.34
N LYS A 314 -2.69 11.29 10.86
CA LYS A 314 -3.61 10.39 11.57
C LYS A 314 -3.44 8.91 11.23
N ASN A 315 -2.46 8.56 10.39
CA ASN A 315 -2.25 7.20 9.88
C ASN A 315 -3.12 6.85 8.65
N VAL A 316 -3.04 5.60 8.26
CA VAL A 316 -3.78 4.98 7.15
C VAL A 316 -4.66 3.87 7.71
N LYS A 317 -5.88 3.73 7.22
CA LYS A 317 -6.76 2.61 7.59
C LYS A 317 -6.04 1.28 7.37
N ARG A 318 -6.28 0.34 8.28
CA ARG A 318 -5.65 -0.98 8.27
C ARG A 318 -4.11 -0.96 8.40
N ARG A 319 -3.55 0.03 9.10
CA ARG A 319 -2.15 0.10 9.53
C ARG A 319 -2.12 0.32 11.04
N MET A 320 -2.12 -0.78 11.81
CA MET A 320 -2.32 -0.76 13.26
C MET A 320 -3.58 0.04 13.67
N GLU A 321 -4.64 -0.05 12.85
CA GLU A 321 -5.91 0.63 13.10
C GLU A 321 -6.60 0.02 14.31
N LEU A 322 -6.86 0.82 15.35
CA LEU A 322 -7.65 0.38 16.50
C LEU A 322 -9.13 0.30 16.10
N ARG A 323 -9.65 -0.92 15.95
CA ARG A 323 -11.04 -1.18 15.56
C ARG A 323 -12.02 -1.05 16.73
N GLY A 324 -11.55 -1.27 17.95
CA GLY A 324 -12.36 -1.12 19.15
C GLY A 324 -11.68 -1.61 20.41
N VAL A 325 -12.25 -1.23 21.54
CA VAL A 325 -11.87 -1.71 22.88
C VAL A 325 -13.13 -2.24 23.57
N ILE A 326 -13.14 -3.52 23.92
CA ILE A 326 -14.26 -4.19 24.57
C ILE A 326 -13.74 -4.87 25.84
N ASN A 327 -14.29 -4.53 27.00
CA ASN A 327 -13.88 -5.12 28.28
C ASN A 327 -12.35 -5.01 28.52
N ASP A 328 -11.73 -3.88 28.15
CA ASP A 328 -10.28 -3.65 28.20
C ASP A 328 -9.47 -4.57 27.26
N ILE A 329 -10.11 -5.18 26.25
CA ILE A 329 -9.45 -5.92 25.16
C ILE A 329 -9.37 -5.03 23.94
N HIS A 330 -8.16 -4.78 23.46
CA HIS A 330 -7.88 -3.91 22.30
C HIS A 330 -7.81 -4.73 21.02
N VAL A 331 -8.58 -4.39 20.00
CA VAL A 331 -8.59 -5.09 18.70
C VAL A 331 -8.05 -4.18 17.59
N TYR A 332 -6.98 -4.62 16.95
CA TYR A 332 -6.30 -3.89 15.86
C TYR A 332 -6.46 -4.60 14.52
N ASP A 333 -6.51 -3.83 13.44
CA ASP A 333 -6.46 -4.29 12.04
C ASP A 333 -5.14 -3.83 11.40
N ASP A 334 -4.40 -4.77 10.83
CA ASP A 334 -3.18 -4.48 10.09
C ASP A 334 -3.11 -5.24 8.75
N PHE A 335 -2.53 -4.61 7.75
CA PHE A 335 -2.38 -5.18 6.41
C PHE A 335 -1.15 -6.11 6.27
N ALA A 336 -0.38 -6.31 7.34
CA ALA A 336 0.82 -7.13 7.32
C ALA A 336 0.50 -8.55 6.82
N HIS A 337 1.26 -9.02 5.84
CA HIS A 337 1.12 -10.33 5.19
C HIS A 337 2.43 -10.90 4.68
N HIS A 338 3.54 -10.22 4.93
CA HIS A 338 4.92 -10.65 4.63
C HIS A 338 5.68 -10.81 5.96
N PRO A 339 6.59 -11.77 6.13
CA PRO A 339 7.30 -11.99 7.41
C PRO A 339 7.95 -10.73 7.98
N THR A 340 8.60 -9.91 7.16
CA THR A 340 9.17 -8.64 7.58
C THR A 340 8.11 -7.68 8.13
N ALA A 341 6.96 -7.53 7.42
CA ALA A 341 5.87 -6.68 7.87
C ALA A 341 5.24 -7.19 9.17
N ILE A 342 4.99 -8.51 9.29
CA ILE A 342 4.46 -9.14 10.51
C ILE A 342 5.38 -8.86 11.70
N ARG A 343 6.68 -9.14 11.55
CA ARG A 343 7.70 -8.91 12.60
C ARG A 343 7.76 -7.45 13.03
N THR A 344 7.81 -6.50 12.08
CA THR A 344 7.93 -5.08 12.40
C THR A 344 6.66 -4.52 13.05
N THR A 345 5.48 -4.98 12.64
CA THR A 345 4.19 -4.59 13.24
C THR A 345 4.10 -5.12 14.68
N LEU A 346 4.42 -6.40 14.91
CA LEU A 346 4.45 -6.99 16.26
C LEU A 346 5.48 -6.31 17.16
N ALA A 347 6.68 -6.03 16.66
CA ALA A 347 7.71 -5.33 17.43
C ALA A 347 7.26 -3.89 17.80
N GLY A 348 6.60 -3.19 16.90
CA GLY A 348 6.03 -1.87 17.17
C GLY A 348 4.94 -1.91 18.26
N LEU A 349 4.04 -2.90 18.20
CA LEU A 349 3.01 -3.09 19.22
C LEU A 349 3.65 -3.46 20.58
N ARG A 350 4.60 -4.40 20.59
CA ARG A 350 5.31 -4.82 21.80
C ARG A 350 6.04 -3.65 22.49
N ALA A 351 6.69 -2.79 21.72
CA ALA A 351 7.35 -1.59 22.25
C ALA A 351 6.35 -0.63 22.94
N LYS A 352 5.13 -0.51 22.40
CA LYS A 352 4.08 0.36 22.98
C LYS A 352 3.48 -0.20 24.26
N ILE A 353 3.17 -1.51 24.28
CA ILE A 353 2.37 -2.11 25.36
C ILE A 353 3.23 -2.79 26.43
N GLY A 354 4.55 -2.86 26.25
CA GLY A 354 5.47 -3.50 27.18
C GLY A 354 5.21 -5.00 27.36
N GLN A 355 4.79 -5.42 28.55
CA GLN A 355 4.57 -6.82 28.92
C GLN A 355 3.12 -7.29 28.75
N ALA A 356 2.21 -6.42 28.29
CA ALA A 356 0.83 -6.82 28.03
C ALA A 356 0.77 -7.89 26.93
N ARG A 357 -0.23 -8.77 26.99
CA ARG A 357 -0.30 -9.94 26.11
C ARG A 357 -0.74 -9.57 24.70
N ILE A 358 -0.01 -10.07 23.69
CA ILE A 358 -0.33 -9.94 22.26
C ILE A 358 -0.93 -11.27 21.78
N ILE A 359 -2.16 -11.20 21.27
CA ILE A 359 -2.80 -12.29 20.52
C ILE A 359 -2.70 -11.95 19.05
N ALA A 360 -1.83 -12.63 18.30
CA ALA A 360 -1.70 -12.46 16.86
C ALA A 360 -2.71 -13.34 16.12
N VAL A 361 -3.46 -12.75 15.20
CA VAL A 361 -4.41 -13.46 14.33
C VAL A 361 -3.99 -13.26 12.89
N LEU A 362 -3.64 -14.35 12.19
CA LEU A 362 -3.02 -14.28 10.86
C LEU A 362 -3.85 -15.01 9.81
N GLU A 363 -4.04 -14.39 8.64
CA GLU A 363 -4.53 -15.03 7.41
C GLU A 363 -3.41 -15.05 6.35
N PRO A 364 -2.74 -16.20 6.10
CA PRO A 364 -1.76 -16.36 5.02
C PRO A 364 -2.46 -16.40 3.66
N ARG A 365 -2.77 -15.24 3.08
CA ARG A 365 -3.66 -15.12 1.92
C ARG A 365 -2.97 -14.63 0.64
N SER A 366 -1.90 -13.85 0.73
CA SER A 366 -1.21 -13.34 -0.47
C SER A 366 -0.74 -14.49 -1.37
N ASN A 367 -0.59 -14.24 -2.66
CA ASN A 367 -0.13 -15.27 -3.60
C ASN A 367 1.20 -15.88 -3.16
N THR A 368 2.15 -15.04 -2.75
CA THR A 368 3.47 -15.48 -2.24
C THR A 368 3.32 -16.37 -0.99
N MET A 369 2.45 -16.01 -0.04
CA MET A 369 2.17 -16.83 1.14
C MET A 369 1.48 -18.15 0.78
N LYS A 370 0.50 -18.15 -0.11
CA LYS A 370 -0.18 -19.38 -0.58
C LYS A 370 0.74 -20.34 -1.30
N LEU A 371 1.76 -19.82 -2.00
CA LEU A 371 2.79 -20.62 -2.66
C LEU A 371 3.82 -21.23 -1.67
N GLY A 372 3.79 -20.84 -0.39
CA GLY A 372 4.69 -21.33 0.64
C GLY A 372 6.12 -20.79 0.57
N VAL A 373 6.36 -19.71 -0.16
CA VAL A 373 7.70 -19.09 -0.30
C VAL A 373 8.28 -18.74 1.07
N TRP A 374 7.45 -18.27 1.98
CA TRP A 374 7.86 -17.80 3.32
C TRP A 374 7.57 -18.79 4.44
N GLN A 375 7.31 -20.07 4.14
CA GLN A 375 6.97 -21.06 5.16
C GLN A 375 8.05 -21.22 6.25
N ASN A 376 9.33 -21.05 5.89
CA ASN A 376 10.45 -21.18 6.83
C ASN A 376 10.67 -19.93 7.70
N ASP A 377 10.20 -18.78 7.28
CA ASP A 377 10.39 -17.49 7.96
C ASP A 377 9.18 -17.09 8.81
N LEU A 378 8.04 -17.77 8.61
CA LEU A 378 6.77 -17.41 9.22
C LEU A 378 6.82 -17.49 10.74
N ALA A 379 7.33 -18.60 11.30
CA ALA A 379 7.41 -18.78 12.74
C ALA A 379 8.27 -17.68 13.40
N ALA A 380 9.45 -17.39 12.85
CA ALA A 380 10.32 -16.35 13.37
C ALA A 380 9.68 -14.95 13.30
N SER A 381 8.80 -14.69 12.33
CA SER A 381 8.10 -13.42 12.24
C SER A 381 7.05 -13.19 13.32
N LEU A 382 6.57 -14.26 13.98
CA LEU A 382 5.53 -14.26 15.00
C LEU A 382 6.08 -14.36 16.44
N ASP A 383 7.40 -14.35 16.62
CA ASP A 383 8.06 -14.60 17.90
C ASP A 383 7.62 -13.66 19.05
N GLN A 384 7.30 -12.41 18.74
CA GLN A 384 6.84 -11.39 19.68
C GLN A 384 5.37 -11.58 20.16
N ALA A 385 4.63 -12.51 19.56
CA ALA A 385 3.26 -12.83 19.99
C ALA A 385 3.26 -13.81 21.17
N ASP A 386 2.33 -13.63 22.10
CA ASP A 386 2.12 -14.52 23.24
C ASP A 386 1.15 -15.66 22.92
N ARG A 387 0.19 -15.43 22.01
CA ARG A 387 -0.73 -16.44 21.43
C ARG A 387 -0.88 -16.15 19.95
N ILE A 388 -1.08 -17.20 19.17
CA ILE A 388 -1.18 -17.12 17.71
C ILE A 388 -2.41 -17.94 17.26
N PHE A 389 -3.29 -17.30 16.50
CA PHE A 389 -4.37 -17.94 15.79
C PHE A 389 -4.14 -17.81 14.30
N CYS A 390 -3.98 -18.93 13.61
CA CYS A 390 -3.72 -18.94 12.18
C CYS A 390 -4.91 -19.52 11.42
N TYR A 391 -5.46 -18.77 10.46
CA TYR A 391 -6.55 -19.21 9.61
C TYR A 391 -5.99 -19.88 8.34
N ALA A 392 -5.96 -21.21 8.34
CA ALA A 392 -5.41 -22.02 7.27
C ALA A 392 -6.47 -22.34 6.21
N HIS A 393 -6.87 -21.33 5.40
CA HIS A 393 -7.86 -21.53 4.34
C HIS A 393 -7.18 -21.48 2.96
N GLN A 394 -7.36 -22.54 2.16
CA GLN A 394 -6.82 -22.65 0.79
C GLN A 394 -5.30 -22.42 0.69
N ILE A 395 -4.54 -23.01 1.63
CA ILE A 395 -3.07 -22.97 1.64
C ILE A 395 -2.56 -24.27 1.00
N GLY A 396 -1.59 -24.16 0.07
CA GLY A 396 -1.03 -25.28 -0.68
C GLY A 396 0.12 -26.03 0.02
N TRP A 397 0.48 -25.68 1.27
CA TRP A 397 1.61 -26.21 2.03
C TRP A 397 1.23 -26.51 3.48
N ASN A 398 2.09 -27.22 4.20
CA ASN A 398 1.81 -27.67 5.56
C ASN A 398 2.15 -26.57 6.59
N ILE A 399 1.12 -25.87 7.07
CA ILE A 399 1.25 -24.76 8.02
C ILE A 399 1.61 -25.25 9.45
N ASP A 400 1.14 -26.45 9.83
CA ASP A 400 1.49 -27.05 11.14
C ASP A 400 3.00 -27.25 11.24
N SER A 401 3.63 -27.75 10.19
CA SER A 401 5.09 -27.90 10.13
C SER A 401 5.82 -26.56 10.19
N ALA A 402 5.30 -25.54 9.54
CA ALA A 402 5.93 -24.21 9.49
C ALA A 402 5.87 -23.49 10.84
N LEU A 403 4.82 -23.73 11.64
CA LEU A 403 4.61 -23.13 12.95
C LEU A 403 4.99 -24.06 14.13
N ALA A 404 5.52 -25.26 13.86
CA ALA A 404 5.84 -26.26 14.88
C ALA A 404 6.78 -25.76 15.98
N SER A 405 7.69 -24.82 15.68
CA SER A 405 8.58 -24.21 16.68
C SER A 405 7.84 -23.29 17.67
N LEU A 406 6.57 -22.96 17.41
CA LEU A 406 5.70 -22.11 18.23
C LEU A 406 4.47 -22.90 18.74
N ASP A 407 4.56 -24.23 18.82
CA ASP A 407 3.44 -25.15 19.07
C ASP A 407 2.66 -24.79 20.36
N ASP A 408 3.38 -24.47 21.44
CA ASP A 408 2.77 -24.08 22.73
C ASP A 408 1.89 -22.82 22.68
N LYS A 409 2.09 -21.96 21.66
CA LYS A 409 1.39 -20.68 21.52
C LYS A 409 0.40 -20.66 20.35
N THR A 410 0.39 -21.66 19.47
CA THR A 410 -0.28 -21.59 18.16
C THR A 410 -1.52 -22.48 18.12
N GLU A 411 -2.61 -21.93 17.56
CA GLU A 411 -3.82 -22.66 17.18
C GLU A 411 -4.11 -22.45 15.72
N ILE A 412 -4.31 -23.53 14.95
CA ILE A 412 -4.60 -23.50 13.53
C ILE A 412 -6.08 -23.83 13.32
N HIS A 413 -6.76 -22.98 12.56
CA HIS A 413 -8.19 -23.09 12.29
C HIS A 413 -8.47 -23.10 10.79
N HIS A 414 -9.46 -23.90 10.38
CA HIS A 414 -9.97 -23.98 9.00
C HIS A 414 -11.39 -23.41 8.85
N ASP A 415 -12.04 -23.12 9.97
CA ASP A 415 -13.35 -22.49 10.04
C ASP A 415 -13.27 -21.19 10.82
N LEU A 416 -13.85 -20.13 10.25
CA LEU A 416 -13.77 -18.79 10.83
C LEU A 416 -14.56 -18.65 12.13
N THR A 417 -15.71 -19.32 12.23
CA THR A 417 -16.60 -19.23 13.40
C THR A 417 -15.94 -19.88 14.61
N THR A 418 -15.35 -21.06 14.43
CA THR A 418 -14.61 -21.75 15.48
C THR A 418 -13.39 -20.95 15.94
N MET A 419 -12.68 -20.30 14.99
CA MET A 419 -11.54 -19.45 15.34
C MET A 419 -11.97 -18.22 16.15
N ILE A 420 -13.05 -17.53 15.77
CA ILE A 420 -13.59 -16.38 16.52
C ILE A 420 -13.96 -16.80 17.95
N SER A 421 -14.65 -17.94 18.12
CA SER A 421 -15.01 -18.46 19.43
C SER A 421 -13.79 -18.80 20.28
N ALA A 422 -12.76 -19.39 19.70
CA ALA A 422 -11.50 -19.72 20.38
C ALA A 422 -10.73 -18.46 20.81
N ILE A 423 -10.64 -17.45 19.94
CA ILE A 423 -10.04 -16.15 20.27
C ILE A 423 -10.79 -15.49 21.44
N ALA A 424 -12.12 -15.42 21.36
CA ALA A 424 -12.93 -14.79 22.41
C ALA A 424 -12.84 -15.54 23.77
N ALA A 425 -12.77 -16.88 23.76
CA ALA A 425 -12.59 -17.69 24.96
C ALA A 425 -11.18 -17.55 25.58
N THR A 426 -10.18 -17.19 24.76
CA THR A 426 -8.78 -17.04 25.19
C THR A 426 -8.48 -15.62 25.67
N ALA A 427 -9.21 -14.61 25.19
CA ALA A 427 -8.95 -13.22 25.48
C ALA A 427 -9.34 -12.82 26.91
N HIS A 428 -8.51 -11.98 27.55
CA HIS A 428 -8.72 -11.45 28.89
C HIS A 428 -8.56 -9.93 28.89
N PRO A 429 -9.12 -9.21 29.89
CA PRO A 429 -8.87 -7.78 30.05
C PRO A 429 -7.37 -7.45 30.05
N GLY A 430 -6.99 -6.41 29.33
CA GLY A 430 -5.59 -6.01 29.12
C GLY A 430 -4.91 -6.65 27.91
N ASP A 431 -5.57 -7.54 27.16
CA ASP A 431 -5.03 -8.14 25.95
C ASP A 431 -5.09 -7.22 24.74
N HIS A 432 -4.12 -7.42 23.84
CA HIS A 432 -4.05 -6.74 22.53
C HIS A 432 -4.17 -7.78 21.41
N ILE A 433 -5.29 -7.79 20.70
CA ILE A 433 -5.56 -8.69 19.57
C ILE A 433 -5.16 -7.96 18.29
N LEU A 434 -4.12 -8.47 17.60
CA LEU A 434 -3.64 -7.93 16.34
C LEU A 434 -4.04 -8.84 15.20
N ILE A 435 -4.97 -8.37 14.35
CA ILE A 435 -5.47 -9.09 13.18
C ILE A 435 -4.69 -8.65 11.95
N MET A 436 -4.03 -9.59 11.26
CA MET A 436 -3.16 -9.36 10.13
C MET A 436 -3.65 -10.08 8.88
N SER A 437 -4.04 -9.33 7.86
CA SER A 437 -4.48 -9.87 6.55
C SER A 437 -4.40 -8.79 5.46
N ASN A 438 -4.05 -9.17 4.23
CA ASN A 438 -4.17 -8.31 3.06
C ASN A 438 -5.55 -8.36 2.38
N GLY A 439 -6.51 -9.08 2.97
CA GLY A 439 -7.90 -9.16 2.52
C GLY A 439 -8.89 -8.59 3.54
N SER A 440 -10.19 -8.80 3.29
CA SER A 440 -11.27 -8.42 4.21
C SER A 440 -11.39 -9.33 5.43
N PHE A 441 -10.68 -10.44 5.42
CA PHE A 441 -10.75 -11.52 6.40
C PHE A 441 -12.21 -11.93 6.74
N SER A 442 -13.04 -11.92 5.71
CA SER A 442 -14.48 -12.28 5.79
C SER A 442 -15.26 -11.56 6.91
N GLY A 443 -14.85 -10.31 7.25
CA GLY A 443 -15.47 -9.51 8.30
C GLY A 443 -15.16 -9.97 9.72
N LEU A 444 -14.03 -10.67 9.92
CA LEU A 444 -13.62 -11.18 11.24
C LEU A 444 -13.60 -10.10 12.31
N HIS A 445 -13.12 -8.89 11.98
CA HIS A 445 -13.02 -7.79 12.96
C HIS A 445 -14.34 -7.48 13.65
N ASP A 446 -15.39 -7.23 12.88
CA ASP A 446 -16.70 -6.85 13.41
C ASP A 446 -17.36 -8.03 14.17
N LYS A 447 -17.25 -9.24 13.60
CA LYS A 447 -17.75 -10.47 14.25
C LYS A 447 -17.06 -10.74 15.59
N LEU A 448 -15.74 -10.54 15.67
CA LEU A 448 -14.99 -10.71 16.92
C LEU A 448 -15.40 -9.65 17.95
N LEU A 449 -15.49 -8.38 17.55
CA LEU A 449 -15.96 -7.32 18.45
C LEU A 449 -17.35 -7.58 18.99
N ASP A 450 -18.26 -8.10 18.17
CA ASP A 450 -19.61 -8.49 18.61
C ASP A 450 -19.58 -9.66 19.58
N THR A 451 -18.73 -10.68 19.33
CA THR A 451 -18.58 -11.82 20.24
C THR A 451 -17.98 -11.43 21.60
N LEU A 452 -17.02 -10.49 21.62
CA LEU A 452 -16.40 -10.01 22.87
C LEU A 452 -17.35 -9.15 23.74
N ARG A 453 -18.48 -8.66 23.19
CA ARG A 453 -19.51 -7.92 23.93
C ARG A 453 -20.45 -8.82 24.70
N THR A 454 -20.61 -10.09 24.28
CA THR A 454 -21.49 -11.08 24.87
C THR A 454 -20.84 -11.86 26.00
#